data_b90bd63614faeb798866e09f9431d001
#
_entry.id   b90bd63614faeb798866e09f9431d001
#
_cell.length_a   1.000
_cell.length_b   1.000
_cell.length_c   1.000
_cell.angle_alpha   90.00
_cell.angle_beta   90.00
_cell.angle_gamma   90.00
#
_symmetry.space_group_name_H-M   'P 1'
#
loop_
_entity.id
_entity.type
_entity.pdbx_description
1 polymer ?
#
loop_
_entity_poly.entity_id
_entity_poly.type
_entity_poly.pdbx_seq_one_letter_code
_entity_poly.pdbx_strand_id
1 'polypeptide(L)'
;MDMSPSYKAAVDQALNQPIIVADRFHFVRYMYWALDRVRRRVQNEFDDYDRKKCKNMRHVFMKRRSTLSAKQDWYPHHYCDKSDVLTSAYLLKEWFCDWFDNAKRLGSDALSTIKTDLYDFYDTVRTSAIPEFEKAIETLQNWQKEIMNSFGYNLHNGYIEGINNQTKVIKRQAFGFRRFDRLR
;
A
#
# COMPACT_ATOMS: atom_id res chain seq x y z
N MET A 1 8.23 2.75 -10.73
CA MET A 1 7.03 2.64 -11.60
C MET A 1 5.87 2.01 -10.85
N ASP A 2 4.64 2.18 -11.35
CA ASP A 2 3.47 1.43 -10.88
C ASP A 2 3.68 -0.07 -11.06
N MET A 3 3.07 -0.87 -10.19
CA MET A 3 3.12 -2.33 -10.29
C MET A 3 2.16 -2.85 -11.37
N SER A 4 2.40 -2.43 -12.62
CA SER A 4 1.64 -2.85 -13.80
C SER A 4 2.46 -3.82 -14.65
N PRO A 5 2.00 -5.08 -14.84
CA PRO A 5 2.72 -6.06 -15.68
C PRO A 5 2.90 -5.58 -17.12
N SER A 6 1.89 -4.90 -17.67
CA SER A 6 1.95 -4.38 -19.05
C SER A 6 3.02 -3.30 -19.21
N TYR A 7 3.13 -2.40 -18.23
CA TYR A 7 4.20 -1.39 -18.23
C TYR A 7 5.58 -2.02 -18.05
N LYS A 8 5.70 -3.03 -17.17
CA LYS A 8 6.96 -3.75 -16.98
C LYS A 8 7.41 -4.40 -18.30
N ALA A 9 6.52 -5.14 -18.96
CA ALA A 9 6.84 -5.79 -20.23
C ALA A 9 7.25 -4.78 -21.33
N ALA A 10 6.54 -3.66 -21.44
CA ALA A 10 6.88 -2.61 -22.41
C ALA A 10 8.24 -1.96 -22.14
N VAL A 11 8.55 -1.71 -20.88
CA VAL A 11 9.84 -1.12 -20.45
C VAL A 11 10.99 -2.11 -20.68
N ASP A 12 10.80 -3.38 -20.34
CA ASP A 12 11.79 -4.44 -20.56
C ASP A 12 12.12 -4.59 -22.07
N GLN A 13 11.09 -4.51 -22.91
CA GLN A 13 11.26 -4.57 -24.37
C GLN A 13 11.92 -3.33 -24.95
N ALA A 14 11.53 -2.14 -24.50
CA ALA A 14 12.01 -0.87 -25.07
C ALA A 14 13.43 -0.50 -24.61
N LEU A 15 13.82 -0.86 -23.39
CA LEU A 15 15.07 -0.42 -22.75
C LEU A 15 16.04 -1.57 -22.45
N ASN A 16 15.83 -2.74 -23.04
CA ASN A 16 16.72 -3.90 -22.90
C ASN A 16 16.97 -4.28 -21.41
N GLN A 17 15.90 -4.62 -20.69
CA GLN A 17 15.93 -5.07 -19.29
C GLN A 17 16.57 -4.08 -18.30
N PRO A 18 16.05 -2.87 -18.18
CA PRO A 18 16.56 -1.89 -17.23
C PRO A 18 16.27 -2.32 -15.78
N ILE A 19 16.96 -1.68 -14.83
CA ILE A 19 16.63 -1.84 -13.42
C ILE A 19 15.29 -1.18 -13.15
N ILE A 20 14.29 -1.99 -12.80
CA ILE A 20 12.95 -1.51 -12.45
C ILE A 20 12.85 -1.33 -10.95
N VAL A 21 12.30 -0.20 -10.52
CA VAL A 21 12.05 0.16 -9.13
C VAL A 21 10.55 0.31 -8.93
N ALA A 22 9.97 -0.46 -8.00
CA ALA A 22 8.57 -0.33 -7.64
C ALA A 22 8.31 0.96 -6.87
N ASP A 23 7.21 1.64 -7.17
CA ASP A 23 6.78 2.79 -6.40
C ASP A 23 6.26 2.34 -5.02
N ARG A 24 6.85 2.90 -3.98
CA ARG A 24 6.57 2.57 -2.57
C ARG A 24 5.10 2.74 -2.20
N PHE A 25 4.44 3.74 -2.73
CA PHE A 25 3.02 3.97 -2.49
C PHE A 25 2.15 2.83 -3.04
N HIS A 26 2.52 2.29 -4.20
CA HIS A 26 1.73 1.26 -4.87
C HIS A 26 1.76 -0.08 -4.13
N PHE A 27 2.91 -0.56 -3.65
CA PHE A 27 2.92 -1.85 -2.95
C PHE A 27 2.35 -1.78 -1.52
N VAL A 28 2.56 -0.67 -0.80
CA VAL A 28 1.97 -0.48 0.54
C VAL A 28 0.44 -0.47 0.46
N ARG A 29 -0.12 0.09 -0.60
CA ARG A 29 -1.57 0.18 -0.82
C ARG A 29 -2.27 -1.19 -0.85
N TYR A 30 -1.60 -2.26 -1.27
CA TYR A 30 -2.19 -3.60 -1.29
C TYR A 30 -2.59 -4.10 0.10
N MET A 31 -1.82 -3.78 1.14
CA MET A 31 -2.16 -4.14 2.52
C MET A 31 -3.39 -3.38 3.02
N TYR A 32 -3.48 -2.11 2.70
CA TYR A 32 -4.67 -1.33 3.03
C TYR A 32 -5.93 -1.84 2.31
N TRP A 33 -5.79 -2.27 1.06
CA TRP A 33 -6.89 -2.86 0.32
C TRP A 33 -7.30 -4.22 0.86
N ALA A 34 -6.34 -5.06 1.27
CA ALA A 34 -6.62 -6.33 1.92
C ALA A 34 -7.43 -6.11 3.21
N LEU A 35 -6.98 -5.22 4.09
CA LEU A 35 -7.73 -4.85 5.29
C LEU A 35 -9.14 -4.32 4.97
N ASP A 36 -9.31 -3.44 3.97
CA ASP A 36 -10.63 -2.91 3.61
C ASP A 36 -11.58 -4.01 3.11
N ARG A 37 -11.07 -5.02 2.41
CA ARG A 37 -11.85 -6.18 1.96
C ARG A 37 -12.29 -7.03 3.15
N VAL A 38 -11.39 -7.35 4.09
CA VAL A 38 -11.73 -8.05 5.33
C VAL A 38 -12.77 -7.27 6.12
N ARG A 39 -12.56 -5.97 6.33
CA ARG A 39 -13.52 -5.10 7.02
C ARG A 39 -14.91 -5.15 6.38
N ARG A 40 -14.98 -5.09 5.03
CA ARG A 40 -16.25 -5.17 4.31
C ARG A 40 -16.94 -6.52 4.45
N ARG A 41 -16.19 -7.61 4.52
CA ARG A 41 -16.73 -8.94 4.73
C ARG A 41 -17.29 -9.06 6.15
N VAL A 42 -16.46 -8.77 7.14
CA VAL A 42 -16.79 -8.89 8.57
C VAL A 42 -17.92 -7.97 9.00
N GLN A 43 -17.97 -6.72 8.51
CA GLN A 43 -19.03 -5.79 8.90
C GLN A 43 -20.44 -6.26 8.55
N ASN A 44 -20.59 -7.22 7.62
CA ASN A 44 -21.91 -7.77 7.29
C ASN A 44 -22.46 -8.70 8.39
N GLU A 45 -21.60 -9.15 9.30
CA GLU A 45 -21.94 -9.98 10.45
C GLU A 45 -22.39 -9.13 11.66
N PHE A 46 -22.16 -7.81 11.61
CA PHE A 46 -22.55 -6.88 12.65
C PHE A 46 -24.04 -6.48 12.53
N ASP A 47 -24.63 -6.02 13.64
CA ASP A 47 -25.94 -5.39 13.60
C ASP A 47 -25.95 -4.14 12.69
N ASP A 48 -27.15 -3.65 12.35
CA ASP A 48 -27.33 -2.56 11.39
C ASP A 48 -26.65 -1.25 11.82
N TYR A 49 -26.58 -0.96 13.11
CA TYR A 49 -25.94 0.24 13.62
C TYR A 49 -24.42 0.15 13.47
N ASP A 50 -23.82 -0.92 13.95
CA ASP A 50 -22.39 -1.15 13.91
C ASP A 50 -21.90 -1.33 12.47
N ARG A 51 -22.67 -2.00 11.62
CA ARG A 51 -22.36 -2.14 10.18
C ARG A 51 -22.25 -0.77 9.50
N LYS A 52 -23.22 0.13 9.72
CA LYS A 52 -23.19 1.49 9.16
C LYS A 52 -22.04 2.32 9.72
N LYS A 53 -21.77 2.23 11.00
CA LYS A 53 -20.69 2.94 11.67
C LYS A 53 -19.32 2.43 11.21
N CYS A 54 -19.08 1.12 11.17
CA CYS A 54 -17.85 0.51 10.69
C CYS A 54 -17.55 0.91 9.22
N LYS A 55 -18.59 0.94 8.38
CA LYS A 55 -18.49 1.42 6.99
C LYS A 55 -18.01 2.88 6.95
N ASN A 56 -18.58 3.75 7.75
CA ASN A 56 -18.25 5.18 7.79
C ASN A 56 -16.85 5.43 8.39
N MET A 57 -16.36 4.53 9.24
CA MET A 57 -15.03 4.62 9.86
C MET A 57 -13.91 4.03 8.98
N ARG A 58 -14.19 3.66 7.73
CA ARG A 58 -13.17 3.17 6.78
C ARG A 58 -11.89 4.02 6.78
N HIS A 59 -12.02 5.34 6.79
CA HIS A 59 -10.90 6.27 6.77
C HIS A 59 -9.98 6.16 8.01
N VAL A 60 -10.50 5.68 9.15
CA VAL A 60 -9.74 5.44 10.38
C VAL A 60 -8.90 4.16 10.22
N PHE A 61 -9.51 3.08 9.73
CA PHE A 61 -8.79 1.82 9.45
C PHE A 61 -7.68 1.99 8.41
N MET A 62 -7.83 2.98 7.50
CA MET A 62 -6.84 3.30 6.47
C MET A 62 -5.69 4.20 6.97
N LYS A 63 -5.65 4.56 8.24
CA LYS A 63 -4.54 5.29 8.85
C LYS A 63 -3.60 4.34 9.58
N ARG A 64 -2.36 4.80 9.80
CA ARG A 64 -1.46 4.19 10.77
C ARG A 64 -2.01 4.40 12.18
N ARG A 65 -1.94 3.36 13.01
CA ARG A 65 -2.39 3.46 14.41
C ARG A 65 -1.70 4.60 15.15
N SER A 66 -0.39 4.76 14.94
CA SER A 66 0.41 5.82 15.54
C SER A 66 -0.04 7.25 15.19
N THR A 67 -0.84 7.42 14.14
CA THR A 67 -1.37 8.73 13.69
C THR A 67 -2.81 8.98 14.13
N LEU A 68 -3.43 8.03 14.81
CA LEU A 68 -4.80 8.15 15.29
C LEU A 68 -4.87 9.02 16.55
N SER A 69 -5.87 9.90 16.63
CA SER A 69 -6.22 10.52 17.91
C SER A 69 -6.88 9.50 18.83
N ALA A 70 -6.88 9.71 20.14
CA ALA A 70 -7.54 8.84 21.11
C ALA A 70 -9.01 8.52 20.75
N LYS A 71 -9.75 9.52 20.25
CA LYS A 71 -11.12 9.33 19.77
C LYS A 71 -11.18 8.44 18.52
N GLN A 72 -10.22 8.53 17.63
CA GLN A 72 -10.18 7.68 16.43
C GLN A 72 -9.73 6.26 16.75
N ASP A 73 -8.77 6.06 17.65
CA ASP A 73 -8.23 4.75 18.04
C ASP A 73 -9.29 3.85 18.70
N TRP A 74 -10.33 4.45 19.31
CA TRP A 74 -11.45 3.71 19.85
C TRP A 74 -12.17 2.85 18.79
N TYR A 75 -12.30 3.34 17.54
CA TYR A 75 -13.08 2.63 16.51
C TYR A 75 -12.43 1.32 16.05
N PRO A 76 -11.12 1.26 15.67
CA PRO A 76 -10.48 -0.01 15.36
C PRO A 76 -10.55 -0.99 16.53
N HIS A 77 -10.29 -0.55 17.78
CA HIS A 77 -10.40 -1.42 18.95
C HIS A 77 -11.81 -1.99 19.09
N HIS A 78 -12.84 -1.15 19.11
CA HIS A 78 -14.22 -1.57 19.26
C HIS A 78 -14.66 -2.61 18.22
N TYR A 79 -14.27 -2.45 16.95
CA TYR A 79 -14.66 -3.40 15.91
C TYR A 79 -13.75 -4.62 15.84
N CYS A 80 -12.49 -4.49 16.23
CA CYS A 80 -11.60 -5.63 16.40
C CYS A 80 -12.07 -6.54 17.55
N ASP A 81 -12.51 -5.99 18.65
CA ASP A 81 -13.08 -6.78 19.77
C ASP A 81 -14.30 -7.63 19.37
N LYS A 82 -14.97 -7.27 18.26
CA LYS A 82 -16.12 -8.01 17.73
C LYS A 82 -15.74 -9.10 16.72
N SER A 83 -14.49 -9.15 16.25
CA SER A 83 -14.06 -10.10 15.23
C SER A 83 -12.56 -10.36 15.26
N ASP A 84 -12.18 -11.58 15.61
CA ASP A 84 -10.78 -12.03 15.62
C ASP A 84 -10.13 -11.92 14.24
N VAL A 85 -10.90 -12.16 13.17
CA VAL A 85 -10.43 -12.03 11.80
C VAL A 85 -10.09 -10.58 11.46
N LEU A 86 -10.92 -9.63 11.91
CA LEU A 86 -10.64 -8.20 11.70
C LEU A 86 -9.45 -7.75 12.55
N THR A 87 -9.32 -8.26 13.78
CA THR A 87 -8.16 -8.03 14.65
C THR A 87 -6.87 -8.48 13.96
N SER A 88 -6.84 -9.72 13.49
CA SER A 88 -5.67 -10.29 12.79
C SER A 88 -5.33 -9.48 11.54
N ALA A 89 -6.31 -9.14 10.73
CA ALA A 89 -6.12 -8.32 9.53
C ALA A 89 -5.58 -6.91 9.86
N TYR A 90 -6.06 -6.28 10.93
CA TYR A 90 -5.59 -4.97 11.36
C TYR A 90 -4.15 -5.03 11.85
N LEU A 91 -3.78 -6.06 12.62
CA LEU A 91 -2.40 -6.29 13.09
C LEU A 91 -1.45 -6.58 11.93
N LEU A 92 -1.85 -7.41 10.96
CA LEU A 92 -1.04 -7.66 9.76
C LEU A 92 -0.77 -6.37 8.97
N LYS A 93 -1.76 -5.49 8.82
CA LYS A 93 -1.56 -4.19 8.16
C LYS A 93 -0.58 -3.32 8.94
N GLU A 94 -0.70 -3.24 10.28
CA GLU A 94 0.24 -2.45 11.09
C GLU A 94 1.65 -3.03 11.01
N TRP A 95 1.82 -4.36 11.14
CA TRP A 95 3.13 -4.99 11.02
C TRP A 95 3.80 -4.71 9.67
N PHE A 96 3.06 -4.86 8.57
CA PHE A 96 3.61 -4.52 7.25
C PHE A 96 4.06 -3.05 7.16
N CYS A 97 3.28 -2.16 7.75
CA CYS A 97 3.64 -0.75 7.79
C CYS A 97 4.89 -0.50 8.66
N ASP A 98 5.05 -1.21 9.79
CA ASP A 98 6.25 -1.13 10.64
C ASP A 98 7.48 -1.68 9.91
N TRP A 99 7.34 -2.83 9.23
CA TRP A 99 8.37 -3.34 8.34
C TRP A 99 8.79 -2.29 7.30
N PHE A 100 7.80 -1.67 6.64
CA PHE A 100 8.06 -0.67 5.60
C PHE A 100 8.81 0.56 6.15
N ASP A 101 8.41 1.06 7.31
CA ASP A 101 9.07 2.20 7.94
C ASP A 101 10.48 1.85 8.41
N ASN A 102 10.68 0.63 8.93
CA ASN A 102 11.98 0.10 9.29
C ASN A 102 12.88 -0.07 8.05
N ALA A 103 12.37 -0.64 6.97
CA ALA A 103 13.09 -0.81 5.72
C ALA A 103 13.56 0.53 5.12
N LYS A 104 12.74 1.58 5.19
CA LYS A 104 13.14 2.93 4.79
C LYS A 104 14.29 3.49 5.62
N ARG A 105 14.28 3.20 6.93
CA ARG A 105 15.32 3.67 7.87
C ARG A 105 16.64 2.94 7.67
N LEU A 106 16.58 1.64 7.44
CA LEU A 106 17.77 0.80 7.23
C LEU A 106 18.45 1.06 5.87
N GLY A 107 17.67 1.30 4.81
CA GLY A 107 18.19 1.61 3.49
C GLY A 107 18.96 0.48 2.82
N SER A 108 19.89 0.84 1.92
CA SER A 108 20.63 -0.10 1.08
C SER A 108 21.54 -1.08 1.83
N ASP A 109 22.02 -0.68 3.01
CA ASP A 109 23.08 -1.43 3.72
C ASP A 109 22.54 -2.68 4.41
N ALA A 110 21.23 -2.80 4.58
CA ALA A 110 20.57 -3.89 5.28
C ALA A 110 19.53 -4.63 4.42
N LEU A 111 19.72 -4.69 3.08
CA LEU A 111 18.76 -5.34 2.18
C LEU A 111 18.47 -6.81 2.53
N SER A 112 19.45 -7.55 3.05
CA SER A 112 19.27 -8.93 3.52
C SER A 112 18.28 -9.00 4.67
N THR A 113 18.44 -8.14 5.66
CA THR A 113 17.53 -8.06 6.83
C THR A 113 16.12 -7.66 6.39
N ILE A 114 16.01 -6.61 5.56
CA ILE A 114 14.72 -6.15 5.01
C ILE A 114 13.98 -7.29 4.29
N LYS A 115 14.74 -8.11 3.54
CA LYS A 115 14.19 -9.25 2.81
C LYS A 115 13.76 -10.38 3.76
N THR A 116 14.56 -10.70 4.77
CA THR A 116 14.22 -11.71 5.77
C THR A 116 12.94 -11.33 6.52
N ASP A 117 12.87 -10.10 7.04
CA ASP A 117 11.68 -9.60 7.75
C ASP A 117 10.42 -9.64 6.86
N LEU A 118 10.57 -9.41 5.54
CA LEU A 118 9.46 -9.53 4.59
C LEU A 118 9.00 -10.98 4.41
N TYR A 119 9.92 -11.95 4.43
CA TYR A 119 9.56 -13.36 4.36
C TYR A 119 8.85 -13.82 5.63
N ASP A 120 9.30 -13.40 6.80
CA ASP A 120 8.63 -13.67 8.08
C ASP A 120 7.20 -13.11 8.07
N PHE A 121 7.02 -11.93 7.49
CA PHE A 121 5.68 -11.39 7.26
C PHE A 121 4.85 -12.28 6.33
N TYR A 122 5.40 -12.76 5.22
CA TYR A 122 4.67 -13.65 4.31
C TYR A 122 4.24 -14.95 4.99
N ASP A 123 5.11 -15.55 5.80
CA ASP A 123 4.80 -16.78 6.52
C ASP A 123 3.71 -16.56 7.58
N THR A 124 3.74 -15.42 8.26
CA THR A 124 2.67 -15.05 9.20
C THR A 124 1.33 -14.83 8.49
N VAL A 125 1.33 -14.19 7.32
CA VAL A 125 0.11 -14.04 6.52
C VAL A 125 -0.47 -15.41 6.14
N ARG A 126 0.36 -16.35 5.69
CA ARG A 126 -0.10 -17.72 5.36
C ARG A 126 -0.68 -18.44 6.57
N THR A 127 -0.03 -18.32 7.73
CA THR A 127 -0.52 -18.92 8.98
C THR A 127 -1.84 -18.29 9.43
N SER A 128 -2.09 -17.02 9.12
CA SER A 128 -3.34 -16.34 9.47
C SER A 128 -4.56 -16.84 8.68
N ALA A 129 -4.35 -17.51 7.56
CA ALA A 129 -5.38 -18.03 6.66
C ALA A 129 -6.44 -16.97 6.26
N ILE A 130 -6.01 -15.72 6.04
CA ILE A 130 -6.88 -14.60 5.59
C ILE A 130 -6.70 -14.43 4.08
N PRO A 131 -7.66 -14.87 3.24
CA PRO A 131 -7.50 -14.94 1.78
C PRO A 131 -7.18 -13.58 1.13
N GLU A 132 -7.72 -12.51 1.70
CA GLU A 132 -7.48 -11.16 1.18
C GLU A 132 -6.02 -10.72 1.32
N PHE A 133 -5.34 -11.15 2.40
CA PHE A 133 -3.92 -10.89 2.61
C PHE A 133 -3.05 -11.88 1.82
N GLU A 134 -3.43 -13.15 1.71
CA GLU A 134 -2.73 -14.12 0.86
C GLU A 134 -2.64 -13.62 -0.58
N LYS A 135 -3.75 -13.15 -1.14
CA LYS A 135 -3.77 -12.56 -2.49
C LYS A 135 -2.92 -11.29 -2.60
N ALA A 136 -2.82 -10.53 -1.53
CA ALA A 136 -1.97 -9.32 -1.53
C ALA A 136 -0.48 -9.69 -1.52
N ILE A 137 -0.06 -10.67 -0.71
CA ILE A 137 1.35 -11.11 -0.68
C ILE A 137 1.76 -11.79 -1.98
N GLU A 138 0.89 -12.53 -2.69
CA GLU A 138 1.18 -13.06 -4.02
C GLU A 138 1.62 -11.93 -4.98
N THR A 139 0.91 -10.80 -4.95
CA THR A 139 1.29 -9.63 -5.75
C THR A 139 2.64 -9.08 -5.33
N LEU A 140 2.91 -8.97 -4.02
CA LEU A 140 4.21 -8.49 -3.53
C LEU A 140 5.35 -9.43 -3.90
N GLN A 141 5.13 -10.75 -3.84
CA GLN A 141 6.11 -11.76 -4.25
C GLN A 141 6.46 -11.66 -5.74
N ASN A 142 5.46 -11.45 -6.59
CA ASN A 142 5.66 -11.25 -8.03
C ASN A 142 6.47 -9.97 -8.36
N TRP A 143 6.44 -9.00 -7.46
CA TRP A 143 7.16 -7.72 -7.59
C TRP A 143 8.30 -7.56 -6.58
N GLN A 144 8.73 -8.64 -5.95
CA GLN A 144 9.68 -8.56 -4.84
C GLN A 144 11.03 -7.97 -5.24
N LYS A 145 11.53 -8.30 -6.42
CA LYS A 145 12.79 -7.74 -6.94
C LYS A 145 12.70 -6.22 -7.05
N GLU A 146 11.64 -5.72 -7.64
CA GLU A 146 11.41 -4.30 -7.87
C GLU A 146 11.12 -3.55 -6.55
N ILE A 147 10.46 -4.22 -5.59
CA ILE A 147 10.25 -3.70 -4.23
C ILE A 147 11.60 -3.57 -3.51
N MET A 148 12.45 -4.60 -3.54
CA MET A 148 13.79 -4.53 -2.94
C MET A 148 14.65 -3.44 -3.60
N ASN A 149 14.56 -3.28 -4.92
CA ASN A 149 15.24 -2.21 -5.64
C ASN A 149 14.83 -0.82 -5.11
N SER A 150 13.60 -0.63 -4.64
CA SER A 150 13.14 0.65 -4.09
C SER A 150 13.88 1.06 -2.82
N PHE A 151 14.37 0.10 -2.05
CA PHE A 151 15.20 0.34 -0.87
C PHE A 151 16.69 0.41 -1.23
N GLY A 152 17.15 -0.45 -2.15
CA GLY A 152 18.55 -0.48 -2.57
C GLY A 152 19.01 0.78 -3.31
N TYR A 153 18.17 1.33 -4.18
CA TYR A 153 18.52 2.54 -4.96
C TYR A 153 18.01 3.84 -4.31
N ASN A 154 17.25 3.76 -3.24
CA ASN A 154 16.61 4.90 -2.57
C ASN A 154 15.87 5.87 -3.52
N LEU A 155 15.32 5.34 -4.60
CA LEU A 155 14.56 6.10 -5.60
C LEU A 155 13.08 6.09 -5.24
N HIS A 156 12.44 7.24 -5.41
CA HIS A 156 11.00 7.40 -5.24
C HIS A 156 10.44 8.32 -6.32
N ASN A 157 9.16 8.18 -6.60
CA ASN A 157 8.49 8.88 -7.68
C ASN A 157 8.05 10.33 -7.33
N GLY A 158 8.37 10.81 -6.12
CA GLY A 158 7.88 12.09 -5.61
C GLY A 158 8.22 13.30 -6.48
N TYR A 159 9.41 13.31 -7.10
CA TYR A 159 9.80 14.38 -8.03
C TYR A 159 8.90 14.43 -9.27
N ILE A 160 8.68 13.27 -9.90
CA ILE A 160 7.81 13.15 -11.09
C ILE A 160 6.35 13.48 -10.74
N GLU A 161 5.88 13.03 -9.57
CA GLU A 161 4.55 13.40 -9.08
C GLU A 161 4.41 14.91 -8.85
N GLY A 162 5.45 15.54 -8.30
CA GLY A 162 5.52 16.99 -8.16
C GLY A 162 5.38 17.72 -9.50
N ILE A 163 6.15 17.32 -10.51
CA ILE A 163 6.06 17.87 -11.88
C ILE A 163 4.68 17.63 -12.48
N ASN A 164 4.14 16.41 -12.35
CA ASN A 164 2.81 16.09 -12.85
C ASN A 164 1.72 16.94 -12.18
N ASN A 165 1.83 17.21 -10.88
CA ASN A 165 0.90 18.08 -10.17
C ASN A 165 1.04 19.54 -10.63
N GLN A 166 2.25 20.03 -10.82
CA GLN A 166 2.51 21.37 -11.37
C GLN A 166 1.90 21.51 -12.77
N THR A 167 2.09 20.51 -13.64
CA THR A 167 1.49 20.46 -14.96
C THR A 167 -0.04 20.50 -14.89
N LYS A 168 -0.66 19.75 -13.94
CA LYS A 168 -2.11 19.79 -13.71
C LYS A 168 -2.59 21.16 -13.25
N VAL A 169 -1.81 21.87 -12.41
CA VAL A 169 -2.14 23.24 -11.96
C VAL A 169 -2.10 24.21 -13.13
N ILE A 170 -1.02 24.19 -13.92
CA ILE A 170 -0.88 25.03 -15.14
C ILE A 170 -2.05 24.79 -16.10
N LYS A 171 -2.39 23.51 -16.34
CA LYS A 171 -3.52 23.13 -17.20
C LYS A 171 -4.85 23.68 -16.70
N ARG A 172 -5.08 23.69 -15.38
CA ARG A 172 -6.30 24.27 -14.79
C ARG A 172 -6.33 25.79 -14.89
N GLN A 173 -5.22 26.47 -14.58
CA GLN A 173 -5.10 27.93 -14.64
C GLN A 173 -5.28 28.46 -16.08
N ALA A 174 -4.87 27.69 -17.07
CA ALA A 174 -5.05 28.02 -18.48
C ALA A 174 -6.45 27.62 -19.03
N PHE A 175 -7.41 27.27 -18.18
CA PHE A 175 -8.73 26.79 -18.56
C PHE A 175 -8.71 25.58 -19.53
N GLY A 176 -7.61 24.85 -19.54
CA GLY A 176 -7.34 23.70 -20.40
C GLY A 176 -6.72 24.07 -21.76
N PHE A 177 -5.94 23.14 -22.28
CA PHE A 177 -5.37 23.22 -23.63
C PHE A 177 -6.10 22.26 -24.55
N ARG A 178 -6.54 22.73 -25.71
CA ARG A 178 -7.19 21.89 -26.73
C ARG A 178 -6.18 21.14 -27.61
N ARG A 179 -4.94 21.61 -27.65
CA ARG A 179 -3.86 21.04 -28.47
C ARG A 179 -2.60 20.89 -27.64
N PHE A 180 -1.89 19.76 -27.82
CA PHE A 180 -0.65 19.43 -27.07
C PHE A 180 0.47 20.43 -27.34
N ASP A 181 0.65 20.87 -28.56
CA ASP A 181 1.66 21.83 -28.98
C ASP A 181 1.55 23.20 -28.29
N ARG A 182 0.39 23.53 -27.73
CA ARG A 182 0.17 24.75 -26.93
C ARG A 182 0.43 24.57 -25.42
N LEU A 183 0.65 23.33 -24.99
CA LEU A 183 1.03 23.00 -23.60
C LEU A 183 2.56 22.97 -23.42
N ARG A 184 3.31 22.82 -24.49
CA ARG A 184 4.75 22.63 -24.51
C ARG A 184 5.56 23.89 -24.19
#